data_e04e29a9814983c1c309b95afd7a2bae
#
_entry.id   e04e29a9814983c1c309b95afd7a2bae
#
_cell.length_a   1.000
_cell.length_b   1.000
_cell.length_c   1.000
_cell.angle_alpha   90.00
_cell.angle_beta   90.00
_cell.angle_gamma   90.00
#
_symmetry.space_group_name_H-M   'P 1'
#
loop_
_entity.id
_entity.type
_entity.pdbx_description
1 polymer ?
#
loop_
_entity_poly.entity_id
_entity_poly.type
_entity_poly.pdbx_seq_one_letter_code
_entity_poly.pdbx_strand_id
1 'polypeptide(L)'
;MKKFLALILALVMSLSLVACGGGSNDAQGSGDDATATGKVYYLNFKPEQDEDWQNLAKAYTEETGVPVTVVTAASGTYEETLMADMAKTDAPTLFQVNGPVGLANWKDYCYDLSGSAVYGELTSDNYALKEDGAVYGIAYVIESYGLITNTTLLEKAGYTTDDIKSFADLKKVAEDITARKDELGFAAFT
;
A
#
# COMPACT_ATOMS: atom_id res chain seq x y z
N MET A 1 -24.64 13.81 56.56
CA MET A 1 -24.73 13.54 55.11
C MET A 1 -23.41 13.77 54.39
N LYS A 2 -22.69 14.89 54.54
CA LYS A 2 -21.42 15.17 53.81
C LYS A 2 -20.28 14.20 54.11
N LYS A 3 -20.18 13.69 55.38
CA LYS A 3 -19.15 12.72 55.77
C LYS A 3 -19.38 11.29 55.25
N PHE A 4 -20.66 10.93 55.01
CA PHE A 4 -21.04 9.64 54.45
C PHE A 4 -20.77 9.60 52.92
N LEU A 5 -20.96 10.69 52.25
CA LEU A 5 -20.70 10.81 50.82
C LEU A 5 -19.20 10.73 50.49
N ALA A 6 -18.35 11.31 51.34
CA ALA A 6 -16.89 11.22 51.22
C ALA A 6 -16.35 9.78 51.44
N LEU A 7 -17.01 9.01 52.33
CA LEU A 7 -16.62 7.62 52.59
C LEU A 7 -16.98 6.68 51.42
N ILE A 8 -18.12 6.92 50.78
CA ILE A 8 -18.55 6.17 49.60
C ILE A 8 -17.66 6.50 48.41
N LEU A 9 -17.25 7.74 48.22
CA LEU A 9 -16.32 8.14 47.14
C LEU A 9 -14.92 7.53 47.33
N ALA A 10 -14.42 7.42 48.55
CA ALA A 10 -13.15 6.79 48.86
C ALA A 10 -13.19 5.26 48.65
N LEU A 11 -14.33 4.61 48.90
CA LEU A 11 -14.51 3.16 48.68
C LEU A 11 -14.57 2.81 47.18
N VAL A 12 -15.15 3.68 46.34
CA VAL A 12 -15.21 3.47 44.90
C VAL A 12 -13.83 3.62 44.22
N MET A 13 -12.98 4.52 44.73
CA MET A 13 -11.61 4.70 44.24
C MET A 13 -10.65 3.55 44.62
N SER A 14 -10.91 2.85 45.72
CA SER A 14 -10.09 1.73 46.15
C SER A 14 -10.37 0.41 45.44
N LEU A 15 -11.51 0.27 44.79
CA LEU A 15 -11.85 -0.91 43.98
C LEU A 15 -11.29 -0.90 42.56
N SER A 16 -10.80 0.24 42.07
CA SER A 16 -10.24 0.35 40.70
C SER A 16 -8.75 -0.01 40.59
N LEU A 17 -8.07 -0.36 41.66
CA LEU A 17 -6.63 -0.67 41.72
C LEU A 17 -6.29 -2.16 41.79
N VAL A 18 -7.27 -3.06 41.74
CA VAL A 18 -7.04 -4.52 41.88
C VAL A 18 -6.98 -5.25 40.51
N ALA A 19 -7.05 -4.54 39.39
CA ALA A 19 -7.04 -5.14 38.08
C ALA A 19 -5.67 -5.19 37.37
N CYS A 20 -4.57 -4.95 38.08
CA CYS A 20 -3.23 -5.09 37.48
C CYS A 20 -2.27 -5.69 38.51
N GLY A 21 -2.17 -7.01 38.58
CA GLY A 21 -1.19 -7.69 39.42
C GLY A 21 -1.18 -9.20 39.23
N GLY A 22 -0.29 -9.70 38.37
CA GLY A 22 0.59 -10.84 38.54
C GLY A 22 -0.02 -12.24 38.55
N GLY A 23 0.59 -13.12 37.78
CA GLY A 23 0.56 -14.55 38.02
C GLY A 23 0.76 -15.38 36.76
N SER A 24 2.01 -15.73 36.49
CA SER A 24 2.37 -16.87 35.65
C SER A 24 1.68 -18.13 36.16
N ASN A 25 1.07 -18.90 35.24
CA ASN A 25 1.16 -20.36 35.30
C ASN A 25 0.65 -20.99 33.99
N ASP A 26 1.45 -21.92 33.54
CA ASP A 26 1.19 -22.86 32.47
C ASP A 26 -0.14 -23.60 32.62
N ALA A 27 -0.95 -23.62 31.56
CA ALA A 27 -1.90 -24.69 31.31
C ALA A 27 -2.17 -24.78 29.82
N GLN A 28 -1.69 -25.84 29.25
CA GLN A 28 -1.99 -26.42 27.97
C GLN A 28 -3.49 -26.67 27.83
N GLY A 29 -4.13 -26.09 26.83
CA GLY A 29 -5.55 -26.31 26.52
C GLY A 29 -5.85 -25.91 25.09
N SER A 30 -5.97 -26.91 24.23
CA SER A 30 -6.47 -26.81 22.85
C SER A 30 -7.85 -26.17 22.82
N GLY A 31 -8.00 -25.18 21.97
CA GLY A 31 -9.27 -24.57 21.64
C GLY A 31 -9.04 -23.40 20.71
N ASP A 32 -9.07 -23.66 19.41
CA ASP A 32 -9.08 -22.62 18.39
C ASP A 32 -10.35 -21.76 18.54
N ASP A 33 -10.17 -20.64 19.18
CA ASP A 33 -10.98 -19.44 18.98
C ASP A 33 -10.05 -18.23 19.17
N ALA A 34 -9.12 -18.10 18.23
CA ALA A 34 -8.28 -16.93 18.13
C ALA A 34 -9.16 -15.76 17.65
N THR A 35 -9.83 -15.11 18.61
CA THR A 35 -10.35 -13.77 18.36
C THR A 35 -9.20 -12.92 17.91
N ALA A 36 -9.20 -12.55 16.63
CA ALA A 36 -8.18 -11.73 16.03
C ALA A 36 -8.02 -10.43 16.84
N THR A 37 -6.89 -10.28 17.51
CA THR A 37 -6.61 -9.16 18.43
C THR A 37 -5.89 -8.01 17.73
N GLY A 38 -6.16 -7.77 16.46
CA GLY A 38 -5.53 -6.72 15.69
C GLY A 38 -6.50 -6.05 14.74
N LYS A 39 -6.03 -4.99 14.11
CA LYS A 39 -6.73 -4.30 13.03
C LYS A 39 -5.72 -3.92 11.95
N VAL A 40 -6.19 -3.76 10.72
CA VAL A 40 -5.39 -3.28 9.61
C VAL A 40 -5.94 -1.94 9.15
N TYR A 41 -5.05 -0.96 9.00
CA TYR A 41 -5.32 0.28 8.31
C TYR A 41 -4.41 0.35 7.08
N TYR A 42 -4.98 0.27 5.89
CA TYR A 42 -4.27 0.41 4.63
C TYR A 42 -4.50 1.80 4.03
N LEU A 43 -3.44 2.56 3.86
CA LEU A 43 -3.46 3.80 3.08
C LEU A 43 -3.19 3.47 1.61
N ASN A 44 -4.25 3.46 0.80
CA ASN A 44 -4.19 3.11 -0.62
C ASN A 44 -3.69 4.29 -1.46
N PHE A 45 -2.75 4.00 -2.34
CA PHE A 45 -2.12 4.91 -3.27
C PHE A 45 -2.87 5.02 -4.62
N LYS A 46 -3.69 4.00 -4.98
CA LYS A 46 -4.33 3.86 -6.28
C LYS A 46 -5.82 4.18 -6.22
N PRO A 47 -6.25 5.43 -6.46
CA PRO A 47 -7.66 5.79 -6.40
C PRO A 47 -8.52 5.02 -7.40
N GLU A 48 -7.97 4.60 -8.54
CA GLU A 48 -8.65 3.78 -9.54
C GLU A 48 -8.97 2.36 -9.06
N GLN A 49 -8.35 1.90 -7.97
CA GLN A 49 -8.55 0.59 -7.37
C GLN A 49 -9.30 0.66 -6.02
N ASP A 50 -9.87 1.81 -5.67
CA ASP A 50 -10.51 2.00 -4.36
C ASP A 50 -11.61 0.97 -4.10
N GLU A 51 -12.51 0.76 -5.05
CA GLU A 51 -13.63 -0.18 -4.91
C GLU A 51 -13.14 -1.61 -4.69
N ASP A 52 -12.11 -2.04 -5.41
CA ASP A 52 -11.54 -3.38 -5.28
C ASP A 52 -10.91 -3.58 -3.90
N TRP A 53 -10.19 -2.58 -3.39
CA TRP A 53 -9.62 -2.61 -2.05
C TRP A 53 -10.68 -2.61 -0.95
N GLN A 54 -11.77 -1.83 -1.08
CA GLN A 54 -12.88 -1.85 -0.14
C GLN A 54 -13.57 -3.23 -0.11
N ASN A 55 -13.78 -3.84 -1.28
CA ASN A 55 -14.37 -5.17 -1.39
C ASN A 55 -13.46 -6.25 -0.77
N LEU A 56 -12.15 -6.19 -1.03
CA LEU A 56 -11.17 -7.11 -0.44
C LEU A 56 -11.13 -6.97 1.09
N ALA A 57 -11.09 -5.75 1.59
CA ALA A 57 -11.09 -5.46 3.03
C ALA A 57 -12.31 -6.04 3.73
N LYS A 58 -13.49 -5.88 3.11
CA LYS A 58 -14.74 -6.45 3.62
C LYS A 58 -14.69 -7.98 3.64
N ALA A 59 -14.30 -8.61 2.54
CA ALA A 59 -14.22 -10.07 2.44
C ALA A 59 -13.25 -10.65 3.48
N TYR A 60 -12.05 -10.03 3.63
CA TYR A 60 -11.07 -10.46 4.61
C TYR A 60 -11.59 -10.31 6.05
N THR A 61 -12.25 -9.21 6.35
CA THR A 61 -12.85 -8.99 7.69
C THR A 61 -13.96 -10.03 7.97
N GLU A 62 -14.80 -10.35 7.00
CA GLU A 62 -15.85 -11.37 7.12
C GLU A 62 -15.27 -12.78 7.35
N GLU A 63 -14.15 -13.11 6.68
CA GLU A 63 -13.51 -14.41 6.77
C GLU A 63 -12.71 -14.59 8.08
N THR A 64 -11.98 -13.56 8.49
CA THR A 64 -10.99 -13.68 9.57
C THR A 64 -11.40 -13.03 10.89
N GLY A 65 -12.41 -12.16 10.88
CA GLY A 65 -12.79 -11.33 12.01
C GLY A 65 -11.82 -10.16 12.26
N VAL A 66 -10.74 -10.00 11.48
CA VAL A 66 -9.80 -8.87 11.59
C VAL A 66 -10.39 -7.63 10.90
N PRO A 67 -10.64 -6.53 11.61
CA PRO A 67 -11.12 -5.31 11.00
C PRO A 67 -10.08 -4.72 10.04
N VAL A 68 -10.47 -4.44 8.81
CA VAL A 68 -9.64 -3.77 7.81
C VAL A 68 -10.29 -2.46 7.39
N THR A 69 -9.55 -1.37 7.52
CA THR A 69 -9.95 -0.05 7.02
C THR A 69 -9.05 0.32 5.84
N VAL A 70 -9.65 0.70 4.73
CA VAL A 70 -8.93 1.24 3.58
C VAL A 70 -9.27 2.72 3.44
N VAL A 71 -8.25 3.56 3.40
CA VAL A 71 -8.37 4.99 3.09
C VAL A 71 -7.58 5.24 1.82
N THR A 72 -8.22 5.82 0.83
CA THR A 72 -7.59 6.09 -0.46
C THR A 72 -7.18 7.56 -0.54
N ALA A 73 -5.89 7.80 -0.75
CA ALA A 73 -5.37 9.14 -0.97
C ALA A 73 -5.82 9.68 -2.34
N ALA A 74 -6.09 10.97 -2.42
CA ALA A 74 -6.38 11.61 -3.69
C ALA A 74 -5.15 11.56 -4.62
N SER A 75 -5.41 11.56 -5.93
CA SER A 75 -4.34 11.53 -6.92
C SER A 75 -3.32 12.66 -6.69
N GLY A 76 -2.04 12.31 -6.64
CA GLY A 76 -0.94 13.24 -6.46
C GLY A 76 -0.71 13.74 -5.03
N THR A 77 -1.50 13.30 -4.03
CA THR A 77 -1.38 13.78 -2.63
C THR A 77 -0.97 12.68 -1.65
N TYR A 78 -0.51 11.53 -2.13
CA TYR A 78 -0.25 10.37 -1.28
C TYR A 78 0.77 10.65 -0.16
N GLU A 79 1.93 11.21 -0.49
CA GLU A 79 2.99 11.48 0.49
C GLU A 79 2.55 12.46 1.58
N GLU A 80 1.80 13.49 1.21
CA GLU A 80 1.25 14.47 2.16
C GLU A 80 0.21 13.82 3.08
N THR A 81 -0.64 12.95 2.52
CA THR A 81 -1.64 12.20 3.28
C THR A 81 -0.95 11.22 4.23
N LEU A 82 0.05 10.47 3.76
CA LEU A 82 0.82 9.54 4.58
C LEU A 82 1.50 10.26 5.75
N MET A 83 2.14 11.39 5.49
CA MET A 83 2.79 12.19 6.53
C MET A 83 1.79 12.66 7.60
N ALA A 84 0.62 13.12 7.18
CA ALA A 84 -0.43 13.55 8.08
C ALA A 84 -1.01 12.39 8.90
N ASP A 85 -1.15 11.22 8.29
CA ASP A 85 -1.74 10.05 8.93
C ASP A 85 -0.76 9.33 9.86
N MET A 86 0.52 9.31 9.55
CA MET A 86 1.56 8.78 10.44
C MET A 86 1.71 9.59 11.73
N ALA A 87 1.29 10.84 11.76
CA ALA A 87 1.26 11.67 12.96
C ALA A 87 0.06 11.40 13.88
N LYS A 88 -0.92 10.58 13.45
CA LYS A 88 -2.12 10.26 14.22
C LYS A 88 -1.86 9.11 15.20
N THR A 89 -2.69 9.01 16.24
CA THR A 89 -2.69 7.87 17.16
C THR A 89 -3.06 6.56 16.43
N ASP A 90 -3.90 6.64 15.42
CA ASP A 90 -4.31 5.54 14.56
C ASP A 90 -3.66 5.71 13.18
N ALA A 91 -2.37 5.38 13.13
CA ALA A 91 -1.57 5.48 11.91
C ALA A 91 -1.78 4.27 10.99
N PRO A 92 -1.53 4.40 9.67
CA PRO A 92 -1.55 3.27 8.75
C PRO A 92 -0.60 2.14 9.18
N THR A 93 -1.09 0.91 9.15
CA THR A 93 -0.29 -0.31 9.39
C THR A 93 0.23 -0.91 8.09
N LEU A 94 -0.42 -0.59 6.96
CA LEU A 94 0.04 -0.88 5.61
C LEU A 94 0.06 0.42 4.80
N PHE A 95 1.19 0.70 4.18
CA PHE A 95 1.37 1.89 3.35
C PHE A 95 2.40 1.64 2.27
N GLN A 96 2.36 2.42 1.20
CA GLN A 96 3.29 2.30 0.09
C GLN A 96 4.53 3.16 0.31
N VAL A 97 5.67 2.56 -0.01
CA VAL A 97 6.98 3.23 -0.06
C VAL A 97 7.47 3.25 -1.51
N ASN A 98 7.72 4.43 -2.07
CA ASN A 98 8.14 4.60 -3.44
C ASN A 98 9.66 4.37 -3.63
N GLY A 99 10.04 3.10 -3.71
CA GLY A 99 11.41 2.69 -3.99
C GLY A 99 12.45 3.21 -2.97
N PRO A 100 13.73 3.24 -3.34
CA PRO A 100 14.80 3.64 -2.42
C PRO A 100 14.68 5.09 -1.90
N VAL A 101 14.16 6.00 -2.73
CA VAL A 101 13.96 7.40 -2.33
C VAL A 101 12.88 7.51 -1.25
N GLY A 102 11.77 6.80 -1.43
CA GLY A 102 10.72 6.72 -0.41
C GLY A 102 11.21 6.03 0.86
N LEU A 103 12.03 4.97 0.73
CA LEU A 103 12.59 4.27 1.89
C LEU A 103 13.44 5.20 2.78
N ALA A 104 14.23 6.09 2.19
CA ALA A 104 15.02 7.05 2.95
C ALA A 104 14.18 7.94 3.87
N ASN A 105 12.90 8.17 3.52
CA ASN A 105 11.98 8.97 4.33
C ASN A 105 11.18 8.12 5.34
N TRP A 106 10.90 6.86 5.02
CA TRP A 106 9.92 6.05 5.74
C TRP A 106 10.51 4.83 6.46
N LYS A 107 11.82 4.58 6.34
CA LYS A 107 12.49 3.39 6.92
C LYS A 107 12.18 3.18 8.39
N ASP A 108 12.20 4.24 9.19
CA ASP A 108 11.98 4.17 10.63
C ASP A 108 10.55 3.74 11.02
N TYR A 109 9.63 3.78 10.09
CA TYR A 109 8.24 3.33 10.24
C TYR A 109 8.00 1.94 9.66
N CYS A 110 8.99 1.37 8.95
CA CYS A 110 8.86 0.08 8.28
C CYS A 110 9.31 -1.07 9.20
N TYR A 111 8.54 -2.15 9.20
CA TYR A 111 8.93 -3.39 9.85
C TYR A 111 9.88 -4.18 8.95
N ASP A 112 10.86 -4.89 9.53
CA ASP A 112 11.71 -5.80 8.78
C ASP A 112 10.94 -7.07 8.40
N LEU A 113 10.67 -7.22 7.11
CA LEU A 113 9.92 -8.31 6.50
C LEU A 113 10.78 -9.52 6.14
N SER A 114 12.08 -9.55 6.44
CA SER A 114 13.02 -10.61 6.04
C SER A 114 12.58 -12.00 6.48
N GLY A 115 11.89 -12.11 7.62
CA GLY A 115 11.33 -13.35 8.16
C GLY A 115 9.86 -13.61 7.82
N SER A 116 9.23 -12.76 7.00
CA SER A 116 7.81 -12.90 6.71
C SER A 116 7.51 -13.97 5.67
N ALA A 117 6.37 -14.64 5.80
CA ALA A 117 5.91 -15.63 4.81
C ALA A 117 5.76 -15.02 3.42
N VAL A 118 5.26 -13.79 3.32
CA VAL A 118 5.04 -13.10 2.04
C VAL A 118 6.37 -12.79 1.33
N TYR A 119 7.47 -12.54 2.06
CA TYR A 119 8.79 -12.39 1.45
C TYR A 119 9.27 -13.71 0.82
N GLY A 120 8.96 -14.84 1.47
CA GLY A 120 9.28 -16.18 0.96
C GLY A 120 8.57 -16.55 -0.36
N GLU A 121 7.46 -15.91 -0.67
CA GLU A 121 6.67 -16.14 -1.90
C GLU A 121 7.17 -15.30 -3.10
N LEU A 122 8.12 -14.40 -2.92
CA LEU A 122 8.65 -13.60 -4.01
C LEU A 122 9.38 -14.46 -5.04
N THR A 123 9.06 -14.28 -6.30
CA THR A 123 9.71 -14.97 -7.43
C THR A 123 11.07 -14.37 -7.81
N SER A 124 11.39 -13.21 -7.30
CA SER A 124 12.67 -12.52 -7.50
C SER A 124 12.95 -11.53 -6.37
N ASP A 125 14.19 -11.46 -5.93
CA ASP A 125 14.70 -10.47 -4.99
C ASP A 125 14.55 -9.00 -5.50
N ASN A 126 14.38 -8.82 -6.80
CA ASN A 126 14.13 -7.49 -7.39
C ASN A 126 12.79 -6.88 -6.97
N TYR A 127 11.90 -7.68 -6.41
CA TYR A 127 10.59 -7.25 -5.91
C TYR A 127 10.62 -6.91 -4.41
N ALA A 128 11.79 -6.97 -3.79
CA ALA A 128 11.98 -6.56 -2.40
C ALA A 128 12.76 -5.25 -2.32
N LEU A 129 12.26 -4.32 -1.51
CA LEU A 129 12.95 -3.08 -1.18
C LEU A 129 13.85 -3.34 0.02
N LYS A 130 15.16 -3.38 -0.23
CA LYS A 130 16.19 -3.78 0.74
C LYS A 130 17.13 -2.65 1.08
N GLU A 131 17.55 -2.58 2.35
CA GLU A 131 18.64 -1.74 2.80
C GLU A 131 19.32 -2.41 4.01
N ASP A 132 20.64 -2.35 4.09
CA ASP A 132 21.46 -2.90 5.19
C ASP A 132 21.17 -4.36 5.55
N GLY A 133 20.73 -5.17 4.56
CA GLY A 133 20.41 -6.59 4.74
C GLY A 133 19.00 -6.89 5.24
N ALA A 134 18.20 -5.89 5.55
CA ALA A 134 16.79 -6.02 5.91
C ALA A 134 15.86 -5.74 4.72
N VAL A 135 14.61 -6.25 4.79
CA VAL A 135 13.56 -6.07 3.79
C VAL A 135 12.49 -5.14 4.35
N TYR A 136 12.36 -3.96 3.81
CA TYR A 136 11.44 -2.94 4.30
C TYR A 136 10.17 -2.77 3.46
N GLY A 137 10.14 -3.40 2.29
CA GLY A 137 8.97 -3.38 1.43
C GLY A 137 8.98 -4.52 0.42
N ILE A 138 7.79 -4.89 -0.02
CA ILE A 138 7.55 -5.94 -1.01
C ILE A 138 6.67 -5.36 -2.09
N ALA A 139 7.06 -5.55 -3.36
CA ALA A 139 6.25 -5.09 -4.48
C ALA A 139 4.94 -5.88 -4.55
N TYR A 140 3.82 -5.19 -4.54
CA TYR A 140 2.50 -5.79 -4.77
C TYR A 140 2.06 -5.67 -6.23
N VAL A 141 2.69 -4.78 -7.00
CA VAL A 141 2.41 -4.57 -8.43
C VAL A 141 3.70 -4.16 -9.14
N ILE A 142 3.83 -4.58 -10.39
CA ILE A 142 4.93 -4.19 -11.27
C ILE A 142 4.38 -3.19 -12.27
N GLU A 143 4.95 -1.99 -12.30
CA GLU A 143 4.65 -0.96 -13.27
C GLU A 143 5.85 -0.75 -14.19
N SER A 144 5.58 -0.48 -15.46
CA SER A 144 6.62 -0.24 -16.46
C SER A 144 6.31 1.04 -17.23
N TYR A 145 7.37 1.78 -17.55
CA TYR A 145 7.28 2.91 -18.45
C TYR A 145 7.58 2.46 -19.88
N GLY A 146 6.80 2.94 -20.82
CA GLY A 146 7.01 2.61 -22.21
C GLY A 146 6.13 3.47 -23.12
N LEU A 147 6.29 3.27 -24.44
CA LEU A 147 5.43 3.86 -25.45
C LEU A 147 4.29 2.89 -25.75
N ILE A 148 3.07 3.31 -25.49
CA ILE A 148 1.88 2.59 -25.93
C ILE A 148 1.64 2.96 -27.38
N THR A 149 1.72 1.99 -28.28
CA THR A 149 1.60 2.18 -29.72
C THR A 149 0.29 1.63 -30.23
N ASN A 150 -0.49 2.48 -30.91
CA ASN A 150 -1.61 1.99 -31.71
C ASN A 150 -1.07 1.42 -33.03
N THR A 151 -0.92 0.10 -33.08
CA THR A 151 -0.32 -0.59 -34.23
C THR A 151 -1.14 -0.43 -35.51
N THR A 152 -2.47 -0.37 -35.42
CA THR A 152 -3.35 -0.16 -36.59
C THR A 152 -3.10 1.22 -37.23
N LEU A 153 -2.94 2.27 -36.45
CA LEU A 153 -2.64 3.61 -36.99
C LEU A 153 -1.20 3.67 -37.51
N LEU A 154 -0.26 3.01 -36.81
CA LEU A 154 1.13 2.92 -37.27
C LEU A 154 1.22 2.24 -38.63
N GLU A 155 0.54 1.11 -38.83
CA GLU A 155 0.45 0.39 -40.13
C GLU A 155 -0.20 1.22 -41.21
N LYS A 156 -1.29 1.95 -40.89
CA LYS A 156 -1.94 2.89 -41.82
C LYS A 156 -0.97 3.98 -42.27
N ALA A 157 -0.02 4.39 -41.45
CA ALA A 157 1.03 5.33 -41.80
C ALA A 157 2.17 4.68 -42.62
N GLY A 158 2.18 3.36 -42.78
CA GLY A 158 3.18 2.61 -43.54
C GLY A 158 4.36 2.14 -42.68
N TYR A 159 4.21 2.08 -41.37
CA TYR A 159 5.25 1.65 -40.44
C TYR A 159 4.78 0.47 -39.57
N THR A 160 5.72 -0.21 -38.97
CA THR A 160 5.52 -1.24 -37.95
C THR A 160 6.36 -0.91 -36.70
N THR A 161 6.15 -1.63 -35.61
CA THR A 161 6.99 -1.49 -34.41
C THR A 161 8.44 -1.88 -34.68
N ASP A 162 8.69 -2.66 -35.75
CA ASP A 162 10.03 -3.06 -36.15
C ASP A 162 10.85 -1.93 -36.79
N ASP A 163 10.19 -0.89 -37.26
CA ASP A 163 10.82 0.32 -37.79
C ASP A 163 11.30 1.27 -36.68
N ILE A 164 10.99 0.97 -35.39
CA ILE A 164 11.31 1.83 -34.26
C ILE A 164 12.22 1.07 -33.28
N LYS A 165 13.52 1.09 -33.53
CA LYS A 165 14.54 0.41 -32.70
C LYS A 165 15.37 1.39 -31.85
N SER A 166 15.28 2.68 -32.15
CA SER A 166 16.03 3.71 -31.47
C SER A 166 15.21 5.00 -31.33
N PHE A 167 15.67 5.93 -30.51
CA PHE A 167 15.06 7.26 -30.44
C PHE A 167 15.14 8.01 -31.78
N ALA A 168 16.18 7.80 -32.55
CA ALA A 168 16.30 8.40 -33.88
C ALA A 168 15.23 7.89 -34.85
N ASP A 169 14.94 6.59 -34.82
CA ASP A 169 13.88 5.98 -35.61
C ASP A 169 12.52 6.50 -35.17
N LEU A 170 12.25 6.53 -33.86
CA LEU A 170 11.02 7.08 -33.29
C LEU A 170 10.80 8.53 -33.77
N LYS A 171 11.85 9.35 -33.68
CA LYS A 171 11.79 10.75 -34.11
C LYS A 171 11.44 10.84 -35.60
N LYS A 172 12.12 10.06 -36.46
CA LYS A 172 11.89 10.06 -37.91
C LYS A 172 10.44 9.65 -38.25
N VAL A 173 9.93 8.59 -37.62
CA VAL A 173 8.54 8.12 -37.83
C VAL A 173 7.55 9.16 -37.35
N ALA A 174 7.79 9.78 -36.20
CA ALA A 174 6.92 10.81 -35.65
C ALA A 174 6.89 12.08 -36.51
N GLU A 175 8.03 12.50 -37.04
CA GLU A 175 8.15 13.66 -37.94
C GLU A 175 7.37 13.39 -39.28
N ASP A 176 7.52 12.20 -39.85
CA ASP A 176 6.83 11.82 -41.07
C ASP A 176 5.30 11.75 -40.88
N ILE A 177 4.83 11.07 -39.82
CA ILE A 177 3.40 10.99 -39.53
C ILE A 177 2.81 12.39 -39.29
N THR A 178 3.56 13.23 -38.52
CA THR A 178 3.12 14.61 -38.26
C THR A 178 3.03 15.46 -39.53
N ALA A 179 3.99 15.29 -40.44
CA ALA A 179 3.98 16.00 -41.74
C ALA A 179 2.77 15.58 -42.63
N ARG A 180 2.34 14.33 -42.49
CA ARG A 180 1.19 13.77 -43.27
C ARG A 180 -0.12 13.72 -42.47
N LYS A 181 -0.22 14.43 -41.34
CA LYS A 181 -1.38 14.35 -40.44
C LYS A 181 -2.73 14.64 -41.11
N ASP A 182 -2.75 15.58 -42.05
CA ASP A 182 -3.99 15.96 -42.74
C ASP A 182 -4.42 14.88 -43.75
N GLU A 183 -3.48 14.16 -44.36
CA GLU A 183 -3.72 13.01 -45.24
C GLU A 183 -4.16 11.78 -44.39
N LEU A 184 -3.47 11.51 -43.31
CA LEU A 184 -3.69 10.33 -42.47
C LEU A 184 -4.93 10.47 -41.59
N GLY A 185 -5.27 11.69 -41.17
CA GLY A 185 -6.35 12.01 -40.26
C GLY A 185 -6.00 11.84 -38.79
N PHE A 186 -4.70 11.73 -38.46
CA PHE A 186 -4.19 11.63 -37.09
C PHE A 186 -2.75 12.15 -36.98
N ALA A 187 -2.30 12.52 -35.77
CA ALA A 187 -0.94 12.92 -35.46
C ALA A 187 -0.14 11.73 -34.90
N ALA A 188 1.17 11.88 -34.81
CA ALA A 188 2.07 10.85 -34.24
C ALA A 188 1.84 10.62 -32.73
N PHE A 189 1.49 11.67 -32.00
CA PHE A 189 1.22 11.64 -30.56
C PHE A 189 -0.07 12.40 -30.26
N THR A 190 -0.74 12.00 -29.18
CA THR A 190 -1.92 12.66 -28.61
C THR A 190 -1.58 13.23 -27.24
#